data_592064f77e2f471e5069034ef214c011
#
_entry.id   592064f77e2f471e5069034ef214c011
#
_cell.length_a   1.000
_cell.length_b   1.000
_cell.length_c   1.000
_cell.angle_alpha   90.00
_cell.angle_beta   90.00
_cell.angle_gamma   90.00
#
_symmetry.space_group_name_H-M   'P 1'
#
loop_
_entity.id
_entity.type
_entity.pdbx_description
1 polymer ?
#
loop_
_entity_poly.entity_id
_entity_poly.type
_entity_poly.pdbx_seq_one_letter_code
_entity_poly.pdbx_strand_id
1 'polypeptide(L)'
;MKKILWVYCGLLLLIISCSSKGGNPPPTPPETYKPPVVSATFAKGADISWVTQMESSGVKFYDKSGTQQDLFGLMKTLGFNSIRLRAWVNPADGWCNTADLVAKALRAKAAGMKIMIDFHYSDSWADPGKQPKPAAWAALNFATLTTTLHDYTANVMNTLKTNGITPDWAQVGNETNDGMLWEDGRASKSMANFAALIKAGYSAVKSVSSTTKVIVHISNGYDNSLFRWMFDGLKTNGAQWDIIGMSLYPSVDNWADYDNKCLANINDMVTRYSTPCMIVEVGMPASSPDVSRSFLTDIITKVNAVPGSNGLGVFYWEPEAYNWQGYGLGAFDNSGKPTIALDAFGN
;
A
#
# COMPACT_ATOMS: atom_id res chain seq x y z
N MET A 1 56.90 -72.20 66.46
CA MET A 1 57.15 -71.35 65.33
C MET A 1 55.86 -71.22 64.54
N LYS A 2 55.14 -70.09 64.66
CA LYS A 2 53.83 -69.89 64.08
C LYS A 2 53.94 -69.18 62.76
N LYS A 3 53.46 -69.73 61.69
CA LYS A 3 53.36 -69.10 60.39
C LYS A 3 52.01 -68.27 60.33
N ILE A 4 52.20 -66.99 60.07
CA ILE A 4 51.07 -66.07 59.88
C ILE A 4 50.72 -66.09 58.39
N LEU A 5 49.48 -66.44 58.05
CA LEU A 5 48.88 -66.43 56.71
C LEU A 5 48.17 -65.08 56.51
N TRP A 6 48.63 -64.32 55.52
CA TRP A 6 47.92 -63.10 55.11
C TRP A 6 46.84 -63.42 54.04
N VAL A 7 45.66 -63.09 54.35
CA VAL A 7 44.51 -63.21 53.42
C VAL A 7 44.33 -61.82 52.78
N TYR A 8 44.56 -61.73 51.47
CA TYR A 8 44.20 -60.54 50.71
C TYR A 8 42.71 -60.58 50.38
N CYS A 9 41.95 -59.61 50.92
CA CYS A 9 40.55 -59.38 50.57
C CYS A 9 40.52 -58.43 49.39
N GLY A 10 40.26 -58.93 48.19
CA GLY A 10 40.10 -58.10 46.98
C GLY A 10 38.72 -57.41 46.98
N LEU A 11 38.73 -56.09 47.11
CA LEU A 11 37.52 -55.26 46.97
C LEU A 11 37.23 -55.04 45.50
N LEU A 12 36.19 -55.71 44.95
CA LEU A 12 35.70 -55.51 43.60
C LEU A 12 34.84 -54.22 43.59
N LEU A 13 35.37 -53.11 43.05
CA LEU A 13 34.62 -51.91 42.79
C LEU A 13 33.76 -52.13 41.52
N LEU A 14 32.45 -52.30 41.73
CA LEU A 14 31.47 -52.25 40.65
C LEU A 14 31.26 -50.76 40.24
N ILE A 15 31.81 -50.37 39.11
CA ILE A 15 31.52 -49.09 38.47
C ILE A 15 30.12 -49.19 37.82
N ILE A 16 29.11 -48.64 38.49
CA ILE A 16 27.78 -48.43 37.88
C ILE A 16 27.88 -47.24 36.92
N SER A 17 28.01 -47.54 35.63
CA SER A 17 27.86 -46.52 34.58
C SER A 17 26.41 -46.09 34.47
N CYS A 18 26.01 -44.94 35.06
CA CYS A 18 24.77 -44.30 34.74
C CYS A 18 24.84 -43.73 33.34
N SER A 19 24.24 -44.43 32.36
CA SER A 19 23.93 -43.87 31.05
C SER A 19 22.83 -42.80 31.26
N SER A 20 23.23 -41.52 31.26
CA SER A 20 22.28 -40.43 31.13
C SER A 20 21.53 -40.58 29.77
N LYS A 21 20.27 -40.96 29.81
CA LYS A 21 19.39 -40.80 28.64
C LYS A 21 19.44 -39.32 28.27
N GLY A 22 20.02 -39.01 27.11
CA GLY A 22 19.98 -37.69 26.52
C GLY A 22 18.52 -37.30 26.32
N GLY A 23 17.97 -36.52 27.22
CA GLY A 23 16.71 -35.82 26.97
C GLY A 23 16.93 -34.87 25.80
N ASN A 24 16.07 -34.92 24.80
CA ASN A 24 16.07 -33.90 23.77
C ASN A 24 16.01 -32.53 24.46
N PRO A 25 16.81 -31.53 24.03
CA PRO A 25 16.69 -30.19 24.58
C PRO A 25 15.22 -29.75 24.47
N PRO A 26 14.71 -28.98 25.42
CA PRO A 26 13.34 -28.46 25.35
C PRO A 26 13.17 -27.71 24.03
N PRO A 27 12.01 -27.84 23.37
CA PRO A 27 11.76 -27.17 22.11
C PRO A 27 12.03 -25.66 22.31
N THR A 28 12.83 -25.09 21.43
CA THR A 28 13.08 -23.64 21.42
C THR A 28 11.70 -22.94 21.34
N PRO A 29 11.42 -21.95 22.19
CA PRO A 29 10.18 -21.19 22.06
C PRO A 29 10.03 -20.69 20.63
N PRO A 30 8.82 -20.70 20.06
CA PRO A 30 8.62 -20.19 18.72
C PRO A 30 9.16 -18.75 18.64
N GLU A 31 9.98 -18.49 17.64
CA GLU A 31 10.56 -17.16 17.44
C GLU A 31 9.42 -16.16 17.28
N THR A 32 9.39 -15.13 18.13
CA THR A 32 8.37 -14.09 18.02
C THR A 32 8.61 -13.30 16.75
N TYR A 33 7.58 -13.20 15.90
CA TYR A 33 7.64 -12.41 14.67
C TYR A 33 8.10 -10.97 14.98
N LYS A 34 9.01 -10.45 14.13
CA LYS A 34 9.47 -9.06 14.19
C LYS A 34 9.17 -8.38 12.86
N PRO A 35 8.47 -7.24 12.88
CA PRO A 35 8.22 -6.48 11.66
C PRO A 35 9.53 -5.94 11.04
N PRO A 36 9.54 -5.61 9.73
CA PRO A 36 10.68 -4.98 9.08
C PRO A 36 11.03 -3.64 9.73
N VAL A 37 12.32 -3.41 9.97
CA VAL A 37 12.80 -2.10 10.38
C VAL A 37 12.92 -1.22 9.13
N VAL A 38 12.21 -0.10 9.13
CA VAL A 38 12.18 0.84 7.99
C VAL A 38 12.66 2.23 8.40
N SER A 39 13.05 3.04 7.43
CA SER A 39 13.44 4.44 7.68
C SER A 39 12.26 5.24 8.27
N ALA A 40 12.55 6.25 9.08
CA ALA A 40 11.52 7.09 9.71
C ALA A 40 10.63 7.84 8.69
N THR A 41 11.11 8.01 7.46
CA THR A 41 10.38 8.67 6.37
C THR A 41 9.55 7.71 5.54
N PHE A 42 9.75 6.40 5.69
CA PHE A 42 9.05 5.36 4.92
C PHE A 42 7.54 5.39 5.21
N ALA A 43 6.72 5.42 4.16
CA ALA A 43 5.28 5.39 4.29
C ALA A 43 4.78 3.94 4.48
N LYS A 44 4.29 3.65 5.68
CA LYS A 44 3.49 2.46 5.99
C LYS A 44 2.03 2.86 5.85
N GLY A 45 1.43 2.62 4.68
CA GLY A 45 0.15 3.20 4.30
C GLY A 45 -0.99 2.20 4.18
N ALA A 46 -2.23 2.70 4.35
CA ALA A 46 -3.46 2.01 4.02
C ALA A 46 -4.37 2.92 3.20
N ASP A 47 -4.99 2.39 2.14
CA ASP A 47 -6.18 2.99 1.54
C ASP A 47 -7.39 2.49 2.35
N ILE A 48 -8.15 3.39 2.92
CA ILE A 48 -9.36 3.08 3.71
C ILE A 48 -10.54 3.92 3.22
N SER A 49 -10.65 4.06 1.91
CA SER A 49 -11.65 4.93 1.28
C SER A 49 -13.09 4.49 1.54
N TRP A 50 -13.32 3.20 1.82
CA TRP A 50 -14.64 2.67 2.16
C TRP A 50 -15.10 2.97 3.58
N VAL A 51 -14.23 3.43 4.47
CA VAL A 51 -14.50 3.52 5.92
C VAL A 51 -15.82 4.20 6.25
N THR A 52 -16.12 5.37 5.67
CA THR A 52 -17.36 6.13 5.95
C THR A 52 -18.61 5.40 5.49
N GLN A 53 -18.54 4.72 4.34
CA GLN A 53 -19.63 3.90 3.80
C GLN A 53 -19.85 2.66 4.68
N MET A 54 -18.80 1.99 5.08
CA MET A 54 -18.85 0.83 5.98
C MET A 54 -19.45 1.21 7.34
N GLU A 55 -18.96 2.28 7.96
CA GLU A 55 -19.46 2.78 9.25
C GLU A 55 -20.95 3.19 9.17
N SER A 56 -21.38 3.85 8.07
CA SER A 56 -22.78 4.22 7.87
C SER A 56 -23.69 2.99 7.72
N SER A 57 -23.12 1.89 7.26
CA SER A 57 -23.81 0.58 7.15
C SER A 57 -23.77 -0.24 8.44
N GLY A 58 -23.22 0.34 9.53
CA GLY A 58 -23.14 -0.30 10.86
C GLY A 58 -21.93 -1.22 11.06
N VAL A 59 -20.98 -1.26 10.12
CA VAL A 59 -19.73 -2.02 10.26
C VAL A 59 -18.89 -1.41 11.38
N LYS A 60 -18.28 -2.25 12.19
CA LYS A 60 -17.46 -1.88 13.35
C LYS A 60 -16.11 -2.54 13.28
N PHE A 61 -15.10 -1.84 13.76
CA PHE A 61 -13.72 -2.31 13.78
C PHE A 61 -13.26 -2.55 15.22
N TYR A 62 -12.47 -3.58 15.42
CA TYR A 62 -11.99 -3.99 16.73
C TYR A 62 -10.48 -4.20 16.71
N ASP A 63 -9.82 -3.94 17.82
CA ASP A 63 -8.44 -4.34 18.01
C ASP A 63 -8.32 -5.87 18.20
N LYS A 64 -7.08 -6.37 18.27
CA LYS A 64 -6.82 -7.81 18.49
C LYS A 64 -7.43 -8.34 19.78
N SER A 65 -7.62 -7.49 20.80
CA SER A 65 -8.26 -7.86 22.08
C SER A 65 -9.79 -7.97 21.97
N GLY A 66 -10.38 -7.42 20.91
CA GLY A 66 -11.82 -7.35 20.69
C GLY A 66 -12.47 -6.07 21.21
N THR A 67 -11.68 -5.05 21.55
CA THR A 67 -12.20 -3.73 21.92
C THR A 67 -12.51 -2.93 20.67
N GLN A 68 -13.74 -2.39 20.57
CA GLN A 68 -14.13 -1.55 19.42
C GLN A 68 -13.28 -0.28 19.36
N GLN A 69 -12.81 0.06 18.17
CA GLN A 69 -11.95 1.21 17.91
C GLN A 69 -12.48 2.06 16.75
N ASP A 70 -12.10 3.34 16.73
CA ASP A 70 -12.10 4.14 15.50
C ASP A 70 -11.05 3.59 14.53
N LEU A 71 -11.40 3.47 13.26
CA LEU A 71 -10.50 2.81 12.29
C LEU A 71 -9.17 3.57 12.11
N PHE A 72 -9.17 4.91 12.09
CA PHE A 72 -7.92 5.69 11.92
C PHE A 72 -7.00 5.51 13.14
N GLY A 73 -7.56 5.50 14.34
CA GLY A 73 -6.84 5.19 15.57
C GLY A 73 -6.29 3.76 15.58
N LEU A 74 -7.10 2.80 15.13
CA LEU A 74 -6.69 1.40 15.00
C LEU A 74 -5.53 1.24 14.01
N MET A 75 -5.62 1.83 12.81
CA MET A 75 -4.53 1.82 11.83
C MET A 75 -3.24 2.38 12.43
N LYS A 76 -3.32 3.50 13.16
CA LYS A 76 -2.16 4.06 13.85
C LYS A 76 -1.54 3.07 14.85
N THR A 77 -2.36 2.40 15.63
CA THR A 77 -1.93 1.39 16.61
C THR A 77 -1.28 0.17 15.94
N LEU A 78 -1.75 -0.21 14.76
CA LEU A 78 -1.17 -1.28 13.94
C LEU A 78 0.16 -0.89 13.27
N GLY A 79 0.58 0.36 13.41
CA GLY A 79 1.87 0.86 12.89
C GLY A 79 1.79 1.61 11.57
N PHE A 80 0.59 1.81 11.02
CA PHE A 80 0.42 2.66 9.84
C PHE A 80 0.69 4.13 10.18
N ASN A 81 1.31 4.85 9.26
CA ASN A 81 1.63 6.27 9.40
C ASN A 81 1.07 7.14 8.27
N SER A 82 0.41 6.52 7.30
CA SER A 82 -0.08 7.17 6.09
C SER A 82 -1.43 6.59 5.67
N ILE A 83 -2.31 7.46 5.14
CA ILE A 83 -3.63 7.07 4.63
C ILE A 83 -3.77 7.55 3.19
N ARG A 84 -4.24 6.66 2.30
CA ARG A 84 -4.64 6.97 0.93
C ARG A 84 -6.16 7.05 0.87
N LEU A 85 -6.68 8.05 0.17
CA LEU A 85 -8.11 8.35 0.06
C LEU A 85 -8.48 8.61 -1.39
N ARG A 86 -9.42 7.84 -1.91
CA ARG A 86 -9.97 7.95 -3.26
C ARG A 86 -10.86 9.17 -3.41
N ALA A 87 -10.76 9.85 -4.56
CA ALA A 87 -11.60 10.98 -4.95
C ALA A 87 -12.33 10.67 -6.26
N TRP A 88 -13.65 10.62 -6.21
CA TRP A 88 -14.57 10.57 -7.35
C TRP A 88 -15.19 11.93 -7.61
N VAL A 89 -15.56 12.19 -8.88
CA VAL A 89 -16.03 13.52 -9.29
C VAL A 89 -17.45 13.78 -8.82
N ASN A 90 -18.39 12.94 -9.19
CA ASN A 90 -19.80 13.05 -8.81
C ASN A 90 -20.44 11.67 -8.63
N PRO A 91 -20.03 10.90 -7.62
CA PRO A 91 -20.58 9.56 -7.36
C PRO A 91 -22.06 9.63 -6.98
N ALA A 92 -22.86 8.70 -7.50
CA ALA A 92 -24.31 8.69 -7.35
C ALA A 92 -24.76 8.53 -5.88
N ASP A 93 -23.98 7.83 -5.07
CA ASP A 93 -24.26 7.56 -3.65
C ASP A 93 -23.56 8.54 -2.69
N GLY A 94 -22.75 9.46 -3.22
CA GLY A 94 -22.04 10.48 -2.47
C GLY A 94 -20.74 10.02 -1.79
N TRP A 95 -20.44 8.71 -1.76
CA TRP A 95 -19.18 8.21 -1.19
C TRP A 95 -17.97 8.57 -2.06
N CYS A 96 -16.87 8.92 -1.44
CA CYS A 96 -15.65 9.37 -2.12
C CYS A 96 -15.79 10.69 -2.92
N ASN A 97 -16.90 11.43 -2.79
CA ASN A 97 -16.97 12.80 -3.28
C ASN A 97 -16.08 13.73 -2.43
N THR A 98 -15.95 15.00 -2.82
CA THR A 98 -15.09 15.97 -2.11
C THR A 98 -15.47 16.13 -0.64
N ALA A 99 -16.75 16.10 -0.28
CA ALA A 99 -17.19 16.28 1.11
C ALA A 99 -16.79 15.07 1.98
N ASP A 100 -17.04 13.87 1.50
CA ASP A 100 -16.66 12.62 2.15
C ASP A 100 -15.13 12.48 2.26
N LEU A 101 -14.40 12.87 1.19
CA LEU A 101 -12.94 12.94 1.18
C LEU A 101 -12.41 13.85 2.30
N VAL A 102 -12.95 15.07 2.43
CA VAL A 102 -12.56 16.02 3.49
C VAL A 102 -12.82 15.44 4.88
N ALA A 103 -13.98 14.82 5.09
CA ALA A 103 -14.32 14.19 6.36
C ALA A 103 -13.28 13.12 6.77
N LYS A 104 -12.91 12.23 5.85
CA LYS A 104 -11.88 11.21 6.06
C LYS A 104 -10.49 11.82 6.28
N ALA A 105 -10.12 12.80 5.48
CA ALA A 105 -8.82 13.47 5.58
C ALA A 105 -8.65 14.24 6.91
N LEU A 106 -9.71 14.81 7.48
CA LEU A 106 -9.70 15.41 8.81
C LEU A 106 -9.44 14.36 9.90
N ARG A 107 -10.02 13.17 9.78
CA ARG A 107 -9.77 12.05 10.71
C ARG A 107 -8.32 11.56 10.61
N ALA A 108 -7.79 11.40 9.39
CA ALA A 108 -6.39 11.04 9.18
C ALA A 108 -5.43 12.07 9.79
N LYS A 109 -5.70 13.36 9.57
CA LYS A 109 -4.94 14.46 10.18
C LYS A 109 -5.01 14.43 11.71
N ALA A 110 -6.19 14.23 12.30
CA ALA A 110 -6.37 14.13 13.75
C ALA A 110 -5.57 12.95 14.34
N ALA A 111 -5.45 11.84 13.61
CA ALA A 111 -4.60 10.71 13.97
C ALA A 111 -3.09 10.97 13.72
N GLY A 112 -2.71 12.15 13.20
CA GLY A 112 -1.31 12.49 12.90
C GLY A 112 -0.71 11.66 11.78
N MET A 113 -1.50 11.28 10.78
CA MET A 113 -1.09 10.47 9.64
C MET A 113 -0.82 11.35 8.42
N LYS A 114 0.12 10.95 7.57
CA LYS A 114 0.31 11.51 6.23
C LYS A 114 -0.88 11.16 5.34
N ILE A 115 -1.14 12.00 4.33
CA ILE A 115 -2.33 11.87 3.48
C ILE A 115 -1.94 11.83 2.01
N MET A 116 -2.45 10.83 1.30
CA MET A 116 -2.43 10.70 -0.15
C MET A 116 -3.85 10.85 -0.69
N ILE A 117 -4.04 11.70 -1.70
CA ILE A 117 -5.30 11.80 -2.43
C ILE A 117 -5.15 11.07 -3.76
N ASP A 118 -6.07 10.17 -4.03
CA ASP A 118 -6.12 9.38 -5.26
C ASP A 118 -7.26 9.86 -6.16
N PHE A 119 -6.95 10.64 -7.18
CA PHE A 119 -7.90 11.16 -8.15
C PHE A 119 -8.19 10.13 -9.23
N HIS A 120 -9.39 9.53 -9.23
CA HIS A 120 -9.83 8.62 -10.29
C HIS A 120 -10.28 9.36 -11.57
N TYR A 121 -10.67 10.63 -11.45
CA TYR A 121 -11.30 11.41 -12.56
C TYR A 121 -12.50 10.70 -13.20
N SER A 122 -13.30 10.06 -12.38
CA SER A 122 -14.49 9.32 -12.75
C SER A 122 -15.56 9.49 -11.67
N ASP A 123 -16.81 9.16 -11.97
CA ASP A 123 -17.89 9.11 -10.97
C ASP A 123 -17.92 7.77 -10.21
N SER A 124 -17.06 6.82 -10.61
CA SER A 124 -16.95 5.48 -10.04
C SER A 124 -15.55 4.91 -10.27
N TRP A 125 -15.42 3.60 -10.21
CA TRP A 125 -14.15 2.91 -10.40
C TRP A 125 -13.48 3.22 -11.74
N ALA A 126 -12.23 3.65 -11.68
CA ALA A 126 -11.28 3.70 -12.78
C ALA A 126 -10.16 2.70 -12.47
N ASP A 127 -9.90 1.78 -13.40
CA ASP A 127 -8.95 0.68 -13.26
C ASP A 127 -8.32 0.34 -14.63
N PRO A 128 -7.36 -0.60 -14.73
CA PRO A 128 -6.70 -0.91 -16.01
C PRO A 128 -7.65 -1.35 -17.14
N GLY A 129 -8.83 -1.87 -16.79
CA GLY A 129 -9.84 -2.33 -17.77
C GLY A 129 -10.82 -1.26 -18.20
N LYS A 130 -10.94 -0.15 -17.44
CA LYS A 130 -11.88 0.92 -17.71
C LYS A 130 -11.44 2.24 -17.09
N GLN A 131 -11.54 3.29 -17.86
CA GLN A 131 -11.21 4.66 -17.45
C GLN A 131 -12.34 5.62 -17.93
N PRO A 132 -13.58 5.46 -17.41
CA PRO A 132 -14.71 6.22 -17.89
C PRO A 132 -14.59 7.70 -17.50
N LYS A 133 -15.01 8.59 -18.40
CA LYS A 133 -15.19 10.00 -18.04
C LYS A 133 -16.36 10.14 -17.05
N PRO A 134 -16.30 11.12 -16.15
CA PRO A 134 -17.49 11.54 -15.41
C PRO A 134 -18.63 11.88 -16.40
N ALA A 135 -19.87 11.57 -16.02
CA ALA A 135 -21.03 11.83 -16.87
C ALA A 135 -21.10 13.31 -17.32
N ALA A 136 -20.80 14.24 -16.43
CA ALA A 136 -20.76 15.67 -16.72
C ALA A 136 -19.67 16.09 -17.71
N TRP A 137 -18.65 15.24 -17.93
CA TRP A 137 -17.52 15.54 -18.83
C TRP A 137 -17.60 14.79 -20.16
N ALA A 138 -18.61 13.91 -20.33
CA ALA A 138 -18.70 12.99 -21.47
C ALA A 138 -18.72 13.69 -22.84
N ALA A 139 -19.39 14.85 -22.92
CA ALA A 139 -19.55 15.62 -24.17
C ALA A 139 -18.47 16.70 -24.38
N LEU A 140 -17.51 16.84 -23.47
CA LEU A 140 -16.47 17.87 -23.57
C LEU A 140 -15.47 17.51 -24.69
N ASN A 141 -15.07 18.51 -25.48
CA ASN A 141 -13.92 18.37 -26.35
C ASN A 141 -12.63 18.28 -25.54
N PHE A 142 -11.55 17.78 -26.10
CA PHE A 142 -10.31 17.49 -25.40
C PHE A 142 -9.71 18.71 -24.68
N ALA A 143 -9.74 19.89 -25.30
CA ALA A 143 -9.21 21.12 -24.69
C ALA A 143 -10.00 21.48 -23.44
N THR A 144 -11.32 21.47 -23.51
CA THR A 144 -12.21 21.74 -22.37
C THR A 144 -12.07 20.64 -21.30
N LEU A 145 -11.96 19.37 -21.70
CA LEU A 145 -11.75 18.24 -20.78
C LEU A 145 -10.47 18.42 -19.95
N THR A 146 -9.38 18.85 -20.61
CA THR A 146 -8.08 19.12 -19.95
C THR A 146 -8.19 20.24 -18.93
N THR A 147 -8.87 21.34 -19.28
CA THR A 147 -9.14 22.46 -18.34
C THR A 147 -10.05 22.02 -17.20
N THR A 148 -11.08 21.25 -17.48
CA THR A 148 -12.01 20.75 -16.45
C THR A 148 -11.32 19.84 -15.45
N LEU A 149 -10.42 18.96 -15.91
CA LEU A 149 -9.58 18.12 -15.02
C LEU A 149 -8.70 18.98 -14.11
N HIS A 150 -8.03 19.99 -14.69
CA HIS A 150 -7.21 20.94 -13.92
C HIS A 150 -8.05 21.62 -12.83
N ASP A 151 -9.18 22.21 -13.20
CA ASP A 151 -10.00 22.99 -12.29
C ASP A 151 -10.62 22.13 -11.19
N TYR A 152 -11.08 20.89 -11.53
CA TYR A 152 -11.54 19.94 -10.53
C TYR A 152 -10.43 19.59 -9.53
N THR A 153 -9.24 19.26 -10.01
CA THR A 153 -8.10 18.94 -9.14
C THR A 153 -7.74 20.11 -8.23
N ALA A 154 -7.64 21.33 -8.78
CA ALA A 154 -7.35 22.53 -8.01
C ALA A 154 -8.46 22.81 -6.98
N ASN A 155 -9.73 22.62 -7.32
CA ASN A 155 -10.87 22.83 -6.41
C ASN A 155 -10.84 21.85 -5.23
N VAL A 156 -10.59 20.57 -5.47
CA VAL A 156 -10.46 19.56 -4.39
C VAL A 156 -9.29 19.90 -3.49
N MET A 157 -8.12 20.21 -4.06
CA MET A 157 -6.92 20.60 -3.29
C MET A 157 -7.13 21.87 -2.47
N ASN A 158 -7.81 22.88 -3.03
CA ASN A 158 -8.17 24.12 -2.31
C ASN A 158 -9.18 23.84 -1.19
N THR A 159 -10.16 22.97 -1.41
CA THR A 159 -11.13 22.57 -0.38
C THR A 159 -10.42 21.90 0.79
N LEU A 160 -9.48 20.97 0.52
CA LEU A 160 -8.64 20.38 1.56
C LEU A 160 -7.83 21.45 2.32
N LYS A 161 -7.16 22.34 1.58
CA LYS A 161 -6.35 23.44 2.16
C LYS A 161 -7.18 24.36 3.05
N THR A 162 -8.38 24.73 2.64
CA THR A 162 -9.31 25.57 3.44
C THR A 162 -9.70 24.88 4.75
N ASN A 163 -9.75 23.54 4.76
CA ASN A 163 -9.96 22.74 5.94
C ASN A 163 -8.65 22.44 6.71
N GLY A 164 -7.57 23.15 6.38
CA GLY A 164 -6.28 23.03 7.04
C GLY A 164 -5.53 21.73 6.71
N ILE A 165 -5.83 21.08 5.58
CA ILE A 165 -5.20 19.84 5.13
C ILE A 165 -4.32 20.16 3.92
N THR A 166 -3.03 19.82 4.02
CA THR A 166 -2.12 19.80 2.88
C THR A 166 -1.70 18.37 2.69
N PRO A 167 -2.18 17.67 1.65
CA PRO A 167 -1.78 16.27 1.39
C PRO A 167 -0.26 16.18 1.13
N ASP A 168 0.35 15.12 1.62
CA ASP A 168 1.75 14.81 1.31
C ASP A 168 1.90 14.40 -0.16
N TRP A 169 0.89 13.69 -0.68
CA TRP A 169 0.87 13.18 -2.05
C TRP A 169 -0.50 13.38 -2.71
N ALA A 170 -0.47 13.55 -4.02
CA ALA A 170 -1.66 13.55 -4.88
C ALA A 170 -1.38 12.68 -6.11
N GLN A 171 -2.18 11.62 -6.27
CA GLN A 171 -2.11 10.71 -7.38
C GLN A 171 -3.02 11.22 -8.51
N VAL A 172 -2.43 11.49 -9.67
CA VAL A 172 -3.12 12.02 -10.87
C VAL A 172 -3.51 10.84 -11.77
N GLY A 173 -4.73 10.36 -11.61
CA GLY A 173 -5.24 9.14 -12.23
C GLY A 173 -4.93 7.88 -11.42
N ASN A 174 -5.82 6.89 -11.46
CA ASN A 174 -5.68 5.59 -10.83
C ASN A 174 -5.43 4.50 -11.88
N GLU A 175 -4.36 3.71 -11.68
CA GLU A 175 -3.97 2.57 -12.53
C GLU A 175 -4.06 2.87 -14.03
N THR A 176 -3.42 3.95 -14.46
CA THR A 176 -3.50 4.51 -15.80
C THR A 176 -2.68 3.74 -16.85
N ASN A 177 -2.79 2.40 -16.85
CA ASN A 177 -1.99 1.50 -17.71
C ASN A 177 -2.12 1.79 -19.21
N ASP A 178 -3.26 2.31 -19.62
CA ASP A 178 -3.51 2.81 -20.99
C ASP A 178 -4.13 4.21 -20.95
N GLY A 179 -3.60 5.08 -20.07
CA GLY A 179 -4.10 6.43 -19.91
C GLY A 179 -5.36 6.52 -19.02
N MET A 180 -6.08 7.64 -19.11
CA MET A 180 -7.30 7.92 -18.33
C MET A 180 -8.33 8.69 -19.17
N LEU A 181 -9.57 8.81 -18.68
CA LEU A 181 -10.65 9.56 -19.36
C LEU A 181 -10.85 9.10 -20.82
N TRP A 182 -11.02 7.78 -20.98
CA TRP A 182 -11.18 7.17 -22.31
C TRP A 182 -12.41 7.72 -23.03
N GLU A 183 -12.37 7.89 -24.36
CA GLU A 183 -11.26 7.50 -25.29
C GLU A 183 -10.20 8.62 -25.47
N ASP A 184 -10.50 9.86 -25.05
CA ASP A 184 -9.67 11.04 -25.37
C ASP A 184 -8.27 10.97 -24.77
N GLY A 185 -8.13 10.48 -23.56
CA GLY A 185 -6.85 10.33 -22.86
C GLY A 185 -6.28 8.91 -22.91
N ARG A 186 -6.76 8.04 -23.82
CA ARG A 186 -6.22 6.69 -23.98
C ARG A 186 -4.81 6.74 -24.57
N ALA A 187 -3.81 6.29 -23.82
CA ALA A 187 -2.41 6.43 -24.14
C ALA A 187 -2.02 5.69 -25.43
N SER A 188 -2.55 4.50 -25.68
CA SER A 188 -2.34 3.72 -26.90
C SER A 188 -2.89 4.40 -28.16
N LYS A 189 -3.88 5.29 -28.01
CA LYS A 189 -4.40 6.11 -29.13
C LYS A 189 -3.63 7.42 -29.29
N SER A 190 -3.33 8.08 -28.17
CA SER A 190 -2.61 9.34 -28.16
C SER A 190 -1.88 9.55 -26.82
N MET A 191 -0.63 9.15 -26.78
CA MET A 191 0.24 9.41 -25.64
C MET A 191 0.36 10.93 -25.36
N ALA A 192 0.31 11.76 -26.39
CA ALA A 192 0.32 13.22 -26.26
C ALA A 192 -0.89 13.75 -25.49
N ASN A 193 -2.08 13.20 -25.74
CA ASN A 193 -3.28 13.57 -25.01
C ASN A 193 -3.18 13.12 -23.54
N PHE A 194 -2.77 11.89 -23.30
CA PHE A 194 -2.58 11.42 -21.93
C PHE A 194 -1.56 12.28 -21.16
N ALA A 195 -0.41 12.60 -21.79
CA ALA A 195 0.58 13.47 -21.20
C ALA A 195 0.03 14.90 -20.91
N ALA A 196 -0.85 15.42 -21.78
CA ALA A 196 -1.50 16.71 -21.54
C ALA A 196 -2.42 16.67 -20.30
N LEU A 197 -3.15 15.58 -20.08
CA LEU A 197 -3.97 15.39 -18.88
C LEU A 197 -3.10 15.27 -17.62
N ILE A 198 -1.99 14.53 -17.66
CA ILE A 198 -1.02 14.45 -16.55
C ILE A 198 -0.44 15.85 -16.25
N LYS A 199 -0.05 16.62 -17.26
CA LYS A 199 0.44 18.00 -17.07
C LYS A 199 -0.60 18.89 -16.41
N ALA A 200 -1.86 18.78 -16.81
CA ALA A 200 -2.95 19.56 -16.23
C ALA A 200 -3.14 19.22 -14.75
N GLY A 201 -3.20 17.93 -14.39
CA GLY A 201 -3.31 17.49 -12.99
C GLY A 201 -2.10 17.90 -12.16
N TYR A 202 -0.88 17.72 -12.68
CA TYR A 202 0.37 18.17 -12.05
C TYR A 202 0.34 19.67 -11.74
N SER A 203 0.03 20.47 -12.77
CA SER A 203 -0.06 21.94 -12.62
C SER A 203 -1.09 22.36 -11.60
N ALA A 204 -2.27 21.71 -11.60
CA ALA A 204 -3.33 21.99 -10.63
C ALA A 204 -2.89 21.73 -9.18
N VAL A 205 -2.28 20.59 -8.92
CA VAL A 205 -1.74 20.27 -7.58
C VAL A 205 -0.70 21.30 -7.17
N LYS A 206 0.28 21.61 -8.04
CA LYS A 206 1.39 22.53 -7.74
C LYS A 206 0.93 23.99 -7.58
N SER A 207 -0.15 24.39 -8.24
CA SER A 207 -0.72 25.73 -8.08
C SER A 207 -1.30 25.97 -6.69
N VAL A 208 -1.79 24.91 -6.02
CA VAL A 208 -2.38 24.98 -4.67
C VAL A 208 -1.35 24.69 -3.59
N SER A 209 -0.48 23.70 -3.82
CA SER A 209 0.57 23.27 -2.89
C SER A 209 1.82 22.85 -3.63
N SER A 210 2.89 23.64 -3.54
CA SER A 210 4.20 23.33 -4.13
C SER A 210 4.88 22.16 -3.43
N THR A 211 4.52 21.85 -2.19
CA THR A 211 5.13 20.77 -1.38
C THR A 211 4.50 19.40 -1.62
N THR A 212 3.20 19.34 -1.99
CA THR A 212 2.53 18.08 -2.32
C THR A 212 3.21 17.41 -3.50
N LYS A 213 3.60 16.15 -3.34
CA LYS A 213 4.24 15.35 -4.39
C LYS A 213 3.19 14.72 -5.29
N VAL A 214 3.39 14.81 -6.60
CA VAL A 214 2.47 14.25 -7.60
C VAL A 214 2.93 12.86 -8.00
N ILE A 215 2.01 11.91 -7.94
CA ILE A 215 2.21 10.52 -8.31
C ILE A 215 1.50 10.24 -9.64
N VAL A 216 2.17 9.55 -10.56
CA VAL A 216 1.54 8.84 -11.68
C VAL A 216 1.54 7.36 -11.36
N HIS A 217 0.36 6.74 -11.39
CA HIS A 217 0.12 5.40 -10.91
C HIS A 217 -0.23 4.43 -12.04
N ILE A 218 0.48 3.31 -12.09
CA ILE A 218 0.25 2.19 -13.00
C ILE A 218 0.20 0.90 -12.20
N SER A 219 -0.66 -0.03 -12.60
CA SER A 219 -0.72 -1.37 -12.00
C SER A 219 0.42 -2.29 -12.49
N ASN A 220 0.42 -3.53 -11.98
CA ASN A 220 1.39 -4.56 -12.39
C ASN A 220 2.85 -4.15 -12.18
N GLY A 221 3.21 -3.74 -10.96
CA GLY A 221 4.56 -3.29 -10.60
C GLY A 221 5.69 -4.22 -11.03
N TYR A 222 5.38 -5.48 -11.35
CA TYR A 222 6.31 -6.48 -11.89
C TYR A 222 6.56 -6.38 -13.41
N ASP A 223 5.76 -5.58 -14.16
CA ASP A 223 5.85 -5.46 -15.63
C ASP A 223 6.71 -4.25 -16.05
N ASN A 224 8.02 -4.42 -16.03
CA ASN A 224 8.96 -3.37 -16.43
C ASN A 224 8.71 -2.83 -17.85
N SER A 225 8.22 -3.66 -18.76
CA SER A 225 7.98 -3.25 -20.15
C SER A 225 6.85 -2.23 -20.22
N LEU A 226 5.77 -2.46 -19.49
CA LEU A 226 4.65 -1.52 -19.37
C LEU A 226 5.11 -0.18 -18.77
N PHE A 227 5.92 -0.24 -17.69
CA PHE A 227 6.44 0.97 -17.05
C PHE A 227 7.35 1.78 -17.98
N ARG A 228 8.26 1.13 -18.69
CA ARG A 228 9.12 1.83 -19.68
C ARG A 228 8.30 2.46 -20.79
N TRP A 229 7.36 1.72 -21.38
CA TRP A 229 6.50 2.25 -22.43
C TRP A 229 5.76 3.52 -21.99
N MET A 230 5.16 3.46 -20.80
CA MET A 230 4.36 4.56 -20.27
C MET A 230 5.23 5.77 -19.92
N PHE A 231 6.27 5.60 -19.12
CA PHE A 231 7.06 6.73 -18.63
C PHE A 231 8.01 7.30 -19.70
N ASP A 232 8.48 6.51 -20.66
CA ASP A 232 9.16 7.03 -21.86
C ASP A 232 8.21 7.89 -22.70
N GLY A 233 6.99 7.41 -22.89
CA GLY A 233 5.96 8.15 -23.61
C GLY A 233 5.60 9.47 -22.93
N LEU A 234 5.36 9.46 -21.62
CA LEU A 234 5.10 10.67 -20.83
C LEU A 234 6.26 11.66 -20.89
N LYS A 235 7.50 11.18 -20.69
CA LYS A 235 8.72 11.99 -20.75
C LYS A 235 8.90 12.65 -22.14
N THR A 236 8.72 11.88 -23.20
CA THR A 236 8.83 12.38 -24.58
C THR A 236 7.81 13.47 -24.87
N ASN A 237 6.62 13.41 -24.26
CA ASN A 237 5.57 14.41 -24.40
C ASN A 237 5.60 15.51 -23.33
N GLY A 238 6.69 15.59 -22.54
CA GLY A 238 6.95 16.67 -21.59
C GLY A 238 6.03 16.65 -20.37
N ALA A 239 5.46 15.50 -19.99
CA ALA A 239 4.76 15.36 -18.74
C ALA A 239 5.74 15.38 -17.54
N GLN A 240 5.23 15.78 -16.38
CA GLN A 240 5.98 15.88 -15.12
C GLN A 240 5.30 15.06 -14.05
N TRP A 241 6.09 14.46 -13.20
CA TRP A 241 5.68 13.74 -12.00
C TRP A 241 6.80 13.76 -10.96
N ASP A 242 6.47 13.63 -9.69
CA ASP A 242 7.46 13.58 -8.60
C ASP A 242 7.76 12.14 -8.16
N ILE A 243 6.80 11.22 -8.34
CA ILE A 243 6.88 9.84 -7.85
C ILE A 243 6.22 8.90 -8.88
N ILE A 244 6.79 7.72 -9.07
CA ILE A 244 6.17 6.63 -9.82
C ILE A 244 5.44 5.72 -8.84
N GLY A 245 4.10 5.63 -9.00
CA GLY A 245 3.23 4.75 -8.22
C GLY A 245 3.02 3.40 -8.89
N MET A 246 2.92 2.34 -8.07
CA MET A 246 2.75 0.96 -8.54
C MET A 246 1.69 0.23 -7.72
N SER A 247 0.85 -0.60 -8.36
CA SER A 247 0.08 -1.65 -7.66
C SER A 247 0.81 -2.99 -7.79
N LEU A 248 0.69 -3.83 -6.76
CA LEU A 248 1.23 -5.18 -6.74
C LEU A 248 0.25 -6.15 -6.06
N TYR A 249 -0.43 -6.98 -6.86
CA TYR A 249 -1.41 -7.97 -6.39
C TYR A 249 -0.98 -9.37 -6.80
N PRO A 250 -0.07 -10.01 -6.05
CA PRO A 250 0.35 -11.38 -6.34
C PRO A 250 -0.67 -12.41 -5.83
N SER A 251 -0.55 -13.65 -6.34
CA SER A 251 -1.18 -14.81 -5.73
C SER A 251 -0.34 -15.39 -4.61
N VAL A 252 -0.94 -16.29 -3.83
CA VAL A 252 -0.24 -17.02 -2.76
C VAL A 252 0.97 -17.84 -3.25
N ASP A 253 0.98 -18.20 -4.54
CA ASP A 253 2.01 -19.09 -5.12
C ASP A 253 3.13 -18.31 -5.84
N ASN A 254 2.92 -17.03 -6.18
CA ASN A 254 3.87 -16.28 -7.03
C ASN A 254 4.42 -14.99 -6.38
N TRP A 255 4.04 -14.67 -5.16
CA TRP A 255 4.39 -13.40 -4.53
C TRP A 255 5.90 -13.13 -4.47
N ALA A 256 6.71 -14.15 -4.17
CA ALA A 256 8.16 -13.98 -4.07
C ALA A 256 8.81 -13.64 -5.42
N ASP A 257 8.32 -14.22 -6.52
CA ASP A 257 8.75 -13.87 -7.88
C ASP A 257 8.31 -12.45 -8.26
N TYR A 258 7.06 -12.10 -7.92
CA TYR A 258 6.52 -10.76 -8.21
C TYR A 258 7.23 -9.67 -7.40
N ASP A 259 7.57 -9.92 -6.14
CA ASP A 259 8.36 -9.00 -5.32
C ASP A 259 9.75 -8.74 -5.91
N ASN A 260 10.41 -9.80 -6.40
CA ASN A 260 11.72 -9.67 -7.05
C ASN A 260 11.63 -8.88 -8.36
N LYS A 261 10.62 -9.17 -9.20
CA LYS A 261 10.38 -8.44 -10.45
C LYS A 261 10.01 -6.98 -10.19
N CYS A 262 9.19 -6.72 -9.17
CA CYS A 262 8.82 -5.37 -8.76
C CYS A 262 10.03 -4.57 -8.27
N LEU A 263 10.90 -5.16 -7.43
CA LEU A 263 12.15 -4.52 -7.01
C LEU A 263 13.05 -4.20 -8.21
N ALA A 264 13.19 -5.14 -9.15
CA ALA A 264 13.97 -4.90 -10.37
C ALA A 264 13.39 -3.74 -11.19
N ASN A 265 12.05 -3.67 -11.32
CA ASN A 265 11.37 -2.57 -11.99
C ASN A 265 11.56 -1.24 -11.25
N ILE A 266 11.43 -1.20 -9.93
CA ILE A 266 11.70 0.01 -9.12
C ILE A 266 13.12 0.52 -9.37
N ASN A 267 14.12 -0.34 -9.31
CA ASN A 267 15.52 0.04 -9.53
C ASN A 267 15.75 0.58 -10.97
N ASP A 268 15.10 0.00 -11.96
CA ASP A 268 15.14 0.49 -13.34
C ASP A 268 14.48 1.87 -13.48
N MET A 269 13.30 2.07 -12.89
CA MET A 269 12.58 3.35 -12.92
C MET A 269 13.39 4.46 -12.24
N VAL A 270 13.95 4.17 -11.06
CA VAL A 270 14.82 5.12 -10.34
C VAL A 270 16.04 5.48 -11.18
N THR A 271 16.70 4.51 -11.79
CA THR A 271 17.89 4.74 -12.62
C THR A 271 17.55 5.53 -13.89
N ARG A 272 16.45 5.16 -14.56
CA ARG A 272 16.08 5.72 -15.88
C ARG A 272 15.49 7.12 -15.81
N TYR A 273 14.74 7.42 -14.77
CA TYR A 273 14.01 8.68 -14.64
C TYR A 273 14.50 9.57 -13.51
N SER A 274 15.43 9.11 -12.67
CA SER A 274 15.89 9.80 -11.46
C SER A 274 14.72 10.19 -10.55
N THR A 275 13.73 9.30 -10.46
CA THR A 275 12.44 9.53 -9.76
C THR A 275 12.21 8.42 -8.75
N PRO A 276 11.88 8.74 -7.49
CA PRO A 276 11.55 7.73 -6.49
C PRO A 276 10.25 6.99 -6.83
N CYS A 277 10.13 5.77 -6.29
CA CYS A 277 8.98 4.91 -6.48
C CYS A 277 8.25 4.64 -5.16
N MET A 278 6.96 4.35 -5.26
CA MET A 278 6.10 3.98 -4.13
C MET A 278 5.13 2.89 -4.58
N ILE A 279 4.96 1.85 -3.78
CA ILE A 279 3.88 0.90 -3.99
C ILE A 279 2.65 1.47 -3.31
N VAL A 280 1.70 1.96 -4.12
CA VAL A 280 0.51 2.67 -3.64
C VAL A 280 -0.68 1.76 -3.44
N GLU A 281 -0.59 0.50 -3.91
CA GLU A 281 -1.58 -0.54 -3.64
C GLU A 281 -0.94 -1.93 -3.55
N VAL A 282 -1.29 -2.65 -2.50
CA VAL A 282 -1.09 -4.10 -2.39
C VAL A 282 -2.33 -4.75 -1.80
N GLY A 283 -2.51 -6.02 -2.07
CA GLY A 283 -3.53 -6.86 -1.44
C GLY A 283 -3.24 -8.34 -1.71
N MET A 284 -3.75 -9.20 -0.83
CA MET A 284 -3.61 -10.66 -0.97
C MET A 284 -4.87 -11.33 -0.39
N PRO A 285 -5.22 -12.56 -0.83
CA PRO A 285 -6.42 -13.24 -0.31
C PRO A 285 -6.51 -13.24 1.21
N ALA A 286 -7.60 -12.72 1.74
CA ALA A 286 -7.87 -12.62 3.18
C ALA A 286 -7.86 -13.98 3.88
N SER A 287 -8.09 -15.07 3.12
CA SER A 287 -8.01 -16.46 3.60
C SER A 287 -6.59 -16.94 3.86
N SER A 288 -5.56 -16.17 3.50
CA SER A 288 -4.15 -16.59 3.59
C SER A 288 -3.29 -15.57 4.36
N PRO A 289 -3.63 -15.23 5.64
CA PRO A 289 -2.98 -14.15 6.37
C PRO A 289 -1.49 -14.39 6.66
N ASP A 290 -1.06 -15.65 6.81
CA ASP A 290 0.37 -15.98 7.01
C ASP A 290 1.20 -15.72 5.75
N VAL A 291 0.67 -16.09 4.58
CA VAL A 291 1.32 -15.83 3.29
C VAL A 291 1.32 -14.32 3.02
N SER A 292 0.21 -13.64 3.31
CA SER A 292 0.11 -12.19 3.20
C SER A 292 1.15 -11.48 4.07
N ARG A 293 1.35 -11.91 5.32
CA ARG A 293 2.40 -11.38 6.20
C ARG A 293 3.80 -11.58 5.60
N SER A 294 4.07 -12.75 5.04
CA SER A 294 5.36 -13.07 4.41
C SER A 294 5.62 -12.17 3.20
N PHE A 295 4.66 -12.05 2.31
CA PHE A 295 4.67 -11.13 1.16
C PHE A 295 4.92 -9.68 1.58
N LEU A 296 4.12 -9.17 2.53
CA LEU A 296 4.23 -7.78 3.00
C LEU A 296 5.57 -7.52 3.68
N THR A 297 6.09 -8.47 4.46
CA THR A 297 7.41 -8.36 5.09
C THR A 297 8.52 -8.24 4.05
N ASP A 298 8.47 -9.06 3.01
CA ASP A 298 9.48 -9.08 1.94
C ASP A 298 9.41 -7.81 1.11
N ILE A 299 8.23 -7.42 0.63
CA ILE A 299 8.10 -6.23 -0.22
C ILE A 299 8.41 -4.92 0.53
N ILE A 300 8.00 -4.77 1.79
CA ILE A 300 8.37 -3.62 2.63
C ILE A 300 9.88 -3.55 2.81
N THR A 301 10.52 -4.68 3.10
CA THR A 301 11.99 -4.75 3.24
C THR A 301 12.70 -4.35 1.96
N LYS A 302 12.27 -4.89 0.82
CA LYS A 302 12.83 -4.60 -0.51
C LYS A 302 12.68 -3.14 -0.90
N VAL A 303 11.49 -2.57 -0.75
CA VAL A 303 11.23 -1.17 -1.09
C VAL A 303 12.03 -0.24 -0.19
N ASN A 304 12.09 -0.51 1.12
CA ASN A 304 12.89 0.31 2.04
C ASN A 304 14.40 0.25 1.75
N ALA A 305 14.88 -0.86 1.18
CA ALA A 305 16.29 -1.05 0.83
C ALA A 305 16.71 -0.42 -0.51
N VAL A 306 15.78 0.18 -1.28
CA VAL A 306 16.11 0.83 -2.56
C VAL A 306 17.10 1.95 -2.33
N PRO A 307 18.25 1.98 -3.05
CA PRO A 307 19.33 2.95 -2.82
C PRO A 307 18.88 4.40 -2.89
N GLY A 308 19.49 5.26 -2.07
CA GLY A 308 19.19 6.69 -2.04
C GLY A 308 17.83 7.02 -1.41
N SER A 309 17.24 6.09 -0.65
CA SER A 309 15.88 6.24 -0.10
C SER A 309 14.82 6.51 -1.18
N ASN A 310 15.01 5.95 -2.37
CA ASN A 310 14.10 6.09 -3.50
C ASN A 310 12.90 5.13 -3.46
N GLY A 311 12.85 4.19 -2.53
CA GLY A 311 11.66 3.40 -2.22
C GLY A 311 10.90 4.06 -1.07
N LEU A 312 9.78 4.72 -1.36
CA LEU A 312 9.16 5.66 -0.43
C LEU A 312 8.14 5.04 0.52
N GLY A 313 7.57 3.88 0.17
CA GLY A 313 6.53 3.27 1.00
C GLY A 313 5.73 2.18 0.31
N VAL A 314 4.88 1.53 1.11
CA VAL A 314 3.92 0.51 0.69
C VAL A 314 2.56 0.80 1.33
N PHE A 315 1.49 0.77 0.53
CA PHE A 315 0.11 0.98 0.96
C PHE A 315 -0.72 -0.28 0.73
N TYR A 316 -1.39 -0.76 1.76
CA TYR A 316 -2.38 -1.83 1.64
C TYR A 316 -3.72 -1.23 1.18
N TRP A 317 -4.34 -1.82 0.15
CA TRP A 317 -5.62 -1.34 -0.36
C TRP A 317 -6.79 -1.98 0.38
N GLU A 318 -7.60 -1.15 1.05
CA GLU A 318 -8.80 -1.51 1.82
C GLU A 318 -8.57 -2.72 2.77
N PRO A 319 -7.52 -2.67 3.64
CA PRO A 319 -7.22 -3.78 4.53
C PRO A 319 -8.38 -4.11 5.49
N GLU A 320 -9.17 -3.11 5.86
CA GLU A 320 -10.29 -3.20 6.79
C GLU A 320 -11.54 -3.84 6.19
N ALA A 321 -11.59 -4.00 4.86
CA ALA A 321 -12.75 -4.52 4.16
C ALA A 321 -12.95 -6.02 4.47
N TYR A 322 -13.91 -6.32 5.33
CA TYR A 322 -14.35 -7.68 5.64
C TYR A 322 -15.84 -7.80 5.40
N ASN A 323 -16.26 -8.90 4.76
CA ASN A 323 -17.66 -9.11 4.36
C ASN A 323 -18.27 -7.90 3.60
N TRP A 324 -17.44 -7.15 2.88
CA TRP A 324 -17.82 -5.90 2.24
C TRP A 324 -17.75 -6.02 0.71
N GLN A 325 -18.89 -5.85 0.07
CA GLN A 325 -19.04 -5.82 -1.40
C GLN A 325 -18.37 -6.97 -2.16
N GLY A 326 -18.17 -8.12 -1.51
CA GLY A 326 -17.49 -9.27 -2.10
C GLY A 326 -15.98 -9.12 -2.26
N TYR A 327 -15.36 -8.06 -1.68
CA TYR A 327 -13.91 -7.90 -1.71
C TYR A 327 -13.21 -8.96 -0.86
N GLY A 328 -12.29 -9.68 -1.48
CA GLY A 328 -11.64 -10.85 -0.88
C GLY A 328 -10.15 -10.67 -0.54
N LEU A 329 -9.60 -9.46 -0.71
CA LEU A 329 -8.17 -9.20 -0.51
C LEU A 329 -7.89 -8.31 0.73
N GLY A 330 -8.85 -8.20 1.65
CA GLY A 330 -8.69 -7.48 2.91
C GLY A 330 -7.76 -8.21 3.89
N ALA A 331 -7.48 -7.57 5.02
CA ALA A 331 -6.62 -8.09 6.06
C ALA A 331 -7.27 -8.08 7.45
N PHE A 332 -8.58 -7.94 7.50
CA PHE A 332 -9.42 -8.12 8.70
C PHE A 332 -10.20 -9.42 8.58
N ASP A 333 -10.44 -10.06 9.72
CA ASP A 333 -11.28 -11.25 9.79
C ASP A 333 -12.79 -10.89 9.81
N ASN A 334 -13.64 -11.90 9.69
CA ASN A 334 -15.10 -11.73 9.69
C ASN A 334 -15.69 -11.17 10.99
N SER A 335 -14.90 -11.03 12.05
CA SER A 335 -15.28 -10.37 13.30
C SER A 335 -14.85 -8.90 13.36
N GLY A 336 -14.25 -8.37 12.30
CA GLY A 336 -13.76 -6.99 12.22
C GLY A 336 -12.45 -6.74 12.95
N LYS A 337 -11.63 -7.78 13.15
CA LYS A 337 -10.31 -7.68 13.79
C LYS A 337 -9.20 -7.80 12.76
N PRO A 338 -8.08 -7.07 12.93
CA PRO A 338 -6.92 -7.22 12.07
C PRO A 338 -6.32 -8.62 12.20
N THR A 339 -6.00 -9.24 11.07
CA THR A 339 -5.27 -10.51 11.03
C THR A 339 -3.78 -10.29 11.22
N ILE A 340 -3.02 -11.38 11.34
CA ILE A 340 -1.55 -11.33 11.43
C ILE A 340 -0.89 -10.78 10.17
N ALA A 341 -1.59 -10.69 9.03
CA ALA A 341 -1.07 -10.05 7.81
C ALA A 341 -0.55 -8.64 8.09
N LEU A 342 -1.28 -7.88 8.92
CA LEU A 342 -0.94 -6.49 9.22
C LEU A 342 0.22 -6.34 10.24
N ASP A 343 0.72 -7.42 10.83
CA ASP A 343 1.91 -7.37 11.69
C ASP A 343 3.14 -6.85 10.93
N ALA A 344 3.17 -7.02 9.59
CA ALA A 344 4.23 -6.50 8.73
C ALA A 344 4.37 -4.95 8.78
N PHE A 345 3.32 -4.24 9.15
CA PHE A 345 3.32 -2.78 9.33
C PHE A 345 3.64 -2.35 10.77
N GLY A 346 3.79 -3.28 11.71
CA GLY A 346 4.12 -3.02 13.10
C GLY A 346 5.41 -2.19 13.30
N ASN A 347 5.62 -1.77 14.55
CA ASN A 347 6.81 -1.00 14.96
C ASN A 347 7.80 -1.89 15.72
#